data_e9a780113590672a78efb54a993d1db5
#
_entry.id   e9a780113590672a78efb54a993d1db5
#
_cell.length_a   1.000
_cell.length_b   1.000
_cell.length_c   1.000
_cell.angle_alpha   90.00
_cell.angle_beta   90.00
_cell.angle_gamma   90.00
#
_symmetry.space_group_name_H-M   'P 1'
#
loop_
_entity.id
_entity.type
_entity.pdbx_description
1 polymer ?
#
loop_
_entity_poly.entity_id
_entity_poly.type
_entity_poly.pdbx_seq_one_letter_code
_entity_poly.pdbx_strand_id
1 'polypeptide(L)'
;MKIVLIDPACNFLYSSFYIRGLLDLFGKSSVCFSSIPFAGLTYTLYTHIFAFVFNGKKYAIDFADSNQVFYDEFLRWADVYAKVNYNSKYIPTAYAQKIVRCGCNYGMAIYPNRWLAIMVAIKNWVLCHRRVQFSFRQYLSRYMMSVKRQSQSTQKSTERNDYIFFVSTLWKGQDKCNKARINFIRACHNLQSEGLITFEGGLIPDMQQNMEGLDDVLWQKRIPYDEYTEKLSQSCCVFNTPAYFDCHGWKLAEYMAMGKIILSTPFVNELPKGMIDKEHILFCDDSVTSVQAAIRSLILDGSLREKIKQGISEYYMDYACPEEVIKQVIL
;
A
#
# COMPACT_ATOMS: atom_id res chain seq x y z
N MET A 1 -8.97 -29.39 12.31
CA MET A 1 -9.27 -27.97 11.99
C MET A 1 -7.94 -27.28 11.72
N LYS A 2 -7.76 -26.64 10.56
CA LYS A 2 -6.53 -25.91 10.24
C LYS A 2 -6.51 -24.61 11.05
N ILE A 3 -5.49 -24.40 11.89
CA ILE A 3 -5.38 -23.22 12.76
C ILE A 3 -4.24 -22.34 12.26
N VAL A 4 -4.55 -21.07 12.08
CA VAL A 4 -3.57 -20.01 11.80
C VAL A 4 -3.24 -19.27 13.08
N LEU A 5 -1.97 -19.23 13.45
CA LEU A 5 -1.47 -18.48 14.60
C LEU A 5 -0.79 -17.20 14.13
N ILE A 6 -1.26 -16.04 14.58
CA ILE A 6 -0.71 -14.72 14.24
C ILE A 6 0.10 -14.20 15.42
N ASP A 7 1.26 -13.60 15.14
CA ASP A 7 2.03 -12.90 16.15
C ASP A 7 1.31 -11.60 16.59
N PRO A 8 0.91 -11.48 17.89
CA PRO A 8 0.27 -10.28 18.39
C PRO A 8 1.19 -9.04 18.40
N ALA A 9 2.51 -9.20 18.29
CA ALA A 9 3.46 -8.09 18.29
C ALA A 9 3.51 -7.31 16.96
N CYS A 10 2.90 -7.80 15.89
CA CYS A 10 2.91 -7.18 14.57
C CYS A 10 2.36 -5.74 14.58
N ASN A 11 2.79 -4.91 13.62
CA ASN A 11 2.17 -3.62 13.39
C ASN A 11 0.76 -3.79 12.84
N PHE A 12 -0.25 -3.71 13.71
CA PHE A 12 -1.63 -4.08 13.39
C PHE A 12 -2.19 -3.33 12.18
N LEU A 13 -1.91 -2.02 12.05
CA LEU A 13 -2.41 -1.22 10.94
C LEU A 13 -1.86 -1.72 9.59
N TYR A 14 -0.54 -1.91 9.50
CA TYR A 14 0.10 -2.39 8.28
C TYR A 14 -0.16 -3.87 8.00
N SER A 15 -0.33 -4.67 9.06
CA SER A 15 -0.63 -6.10 8.95
C SER A 15 -2.10 -6.40 8.70
N SER A 16 -2.99 -5.41 8.84
CA SER A 16 -4.44 -5.62 8.72
C SER A 16 -4.88 -6.18 7.37
N PHE A 17 -4.18 -5.84 6.30
CA PHE A 17 -4.38 -6.40 4.96
C PHE A 17 -4.20 -7.93 4.96
N TYR A 18 -3.08 -8.40 5.49
CA TYR A 18 -2.77 -9.84 5.56
C TYR A 18 -3.67 -10.58 6.56
N ILE A 19 -4.01 -9.92 7.68
CA ILE A 19 -5.00 -10.46 8.64
C ILE A 19 -6.35 -10.64 7.95
N ARG A 20 -6.78 -9.69 7.12
CA ARG A 20 -8.00 -9.79 6.31
C ARG A 20 -7.92 -11.01 5.38
N GLY A 21 -6.86 -11.17 4.62
CA GLY A 21 -6.66 -12.31 3.73
C GLY A 21 -6.71 -13.66 4.47
N LEU A 22 -6.08 -13.77 5.65
CA LEU A 22 -6.18 -14.98 6.47
C LEU A 22 -7.61 -15.24 6.99
N LEU A 23 -8.33 -14.18 7.37
CA LEU A 23 -9.73 -14.31 7.83
C LEU A 23 -10.67 -14.71 6.69
N ASP A 24 -10.45 -14.20 5.49
CA ASP A 24 -11.26 -14.50 4.30
C ASP A 24 -11.00 -15.95 3.83
N LEU A 25 -9.75 -16.43 3.87
CA LEU A 25 -9.38 -17.81 3.49
C LEU A 25 -9.81 -18.87 4.49
N PHE A 26 -9.64 -18.62 5.79
CA PHE A 26 -9.75 -19.67 6.81
C PHE A 26 -10.92 -19.47 7.77
N GLY A 27 -11.59 -18.30 7.71
CA GLY A 27 -12.66 -17.94 8.62
C GLY A 27 -12.17 -17.52 10.01
N LYS A 28 -12.98 -16.74 10.71
CA LYS A 28 -12.65 -16.17 12.03
C LYS A 28 -12.34 -17.22 13.11
N SER A 29 -12.98 -18.39 13.06
CA SER A 29 -12.79 -19.46 14.03
C SER A 29 -11.45 -20.19 13.92
N SER A 30 -10.78 -20.06 12.76
CA SER A 30 -9.51 -20.74 12.47
C SER A 30 -8.30 -19.83 12.65
N VAL A 31 -8.49 -18.52 12.87
CA VAL A 31 -7.41 -17.54 12.98
C VAL A 31 -7.36 -16.97 14.39
N CYS A 32 -6.22 -17.11 15.07
CA CYS A 32 -6.06 -16.62 16.44
C CYS A 32 -4.67 -16.00 16.68
N PHE A 33 -4.59 -15.11 17.67
CA PHE A 33 -3.32 -14.55 18.14
C PHE A 33 -2.69 -15.45 19.21
N SER A 34 -1.40 -15.72 19.08
CA SER A 34 -0.60 -16.48 20.04
C SER A 34 0.82 -15.93 20.08
N SER A 35 1.46 -15.89 21.25
CA SER A 35 2.87 -15.50 21.38
C SER A 35 3.84 -16.70 21.33
N ILE A 36 3.33 -17.90 21.54
CA ILE A 36 4.16 -19.11 21.75
C ILE A 36 5.10 -19.39 20.58
N PRO A 37 4.63 -19.48 19.30
CA PRO A 37 5.51 -19.80 18.18
C PRO A 37 6.56 -18.71 17.86
N PHE A 38 6.37 -17.52 18.44
CA PHE A 38 7.13 -16.31 18.12
C PHE A 38 8.02 -15.82 19.28
N ALA A 39 8.27 -16.67 20.29
CA ALA A 39 8.92 -16.28 21.55
C ALA A 39 10.31 -15.65 21.36
N GLY A 40 11.05 -16.04 20.31
CA GLY A 40 12.37 -15.50 19.99
C GLY A 40 12.35 -14.25 19.13
N LEU A 41 11.19 -13.73 18.68
CA LEU A 41 11.09 -12.58 17.80
C LEU A 41 10.86 -11.29 18.58
N THR A 42 11.57 -10.21 18.22
CA THR A 42 11.44 -8.90 18.84
C THR A 42 10.96 -7.84 17.84
N TYR A 43 10.22 -6.84 18.32
CA TYR A 43 9.65 -5.79 17.50
C TYR A 43 9.99 -4.40 18.03
N THR A 44 10.41 -3.54 17.14
CA THR A 44 10.55 -2.10 17.36
C THR A 44 9.41 -1.34 16.66
N LEU A 45 9.36 -0.03 16.79
CA LEU A 45 8.46 0.82 15.99
C LEU A 45 8.71 0.69 14.48
N TYR A 46 9.93 0.36 14.10
CA TYR A 46 10.40 0.26 12.71
C TYR A 46 10.41 -1.18 12.17
N THR A 47 9.89 -2.14 12.92
CA THR A 47 9.74 -3.52 12.44
C THR A 47 8.50 -3.60 11.54
N HIS A 48 8.72 -3.72 10.25
CA HIS A 48 7.67 -3.80 9.22
C HIS A 48 7.49 -5.25 8.75
N ILE A 49 7.19 -6.14 9.69
CA ILE A 49 6.99 -7.58 9.46
C ILE A 49 5.63 -8.02 10.00
N PHE A 50 4.97 -8.90 9.24
CA PHE A 50 3.84 -9.69 9.68
C PHE A 50 4.24 -11.15 9.74
N ALA A 51 4.21 -11.76 10.93
CA ALA A 51 4.57 -13.15 11.14
C ALA A 51 3.35 -13.99 11.51
N PHE A 52 3.23 -15.18 10.91
CA PHE A 52 2.19 -16.16 11.24
C PHE A 52 2.68 -17.59 11.05
N VAL A 53 1.97 -18.54 11.67
CA VAL A 53 2.19 -19.98 11.51
C VAL A 53 0.92 -20.61 10.97
N PHE A 54 1.05 -21.42 9.95
CA PHE A 54 -0.04 -22.18 9.36
C PHE A 54 0.41 -23.61 9.04
N ASN A 55 -0.34 -24.62 9.53
CA ASN A 55 0.03 -26.04 9.40
C ASN A 55 1.46 -26.36 9.87
N GLY A 56 1.92 -25.72 10.94
CA GLY A 56 3.29 -25.89 11.46
C GLY A 56 4.39 -25.16 10.69
N LYS A 57 4.13 -24.64 9.49
CA LYS A 57 5.08 -23.86 8.68
C LYS A 57 5.05 -22.41 9.10
N LYS A 58 6.21 -21.75 9.14
CA LYS A 58 6.42 -20.39 9.62
C LYS A 58 6.57 -19.42 8.46
N TYR A 59 5.79 -18.35 8.48
CA TYR A 59 5.74 -17.34 7.42
C TYR A 59 6.05 -15.97 7.98
N ALA A 60 6.89 -15.19 7.28
CA ALA A 60 7.13 -13.79 7.56
C ALA A 60 6.89 -12.97 6.29
N ILE A 61 6.05 -11.93 6.37
CA ILE A 61 5.82 -10.99 5.27
C ILE A 61 6.48 -9.68 5.64
N ASP A 62 7.49 -9.32 4.89
CA ASP A 62 8.27 -8.08 5.01
C ASP A 62 7.69 -7.00 4.09
N PHE A 63 7.11 -5.98 4.69
CA PHE A 63 6.56 -4.80 4.01
C PHE A 63 7.36 -3.52 4.31
N ALA A 64 8.65 -3.66 4.63
CA ALA A 64 9.55 -2.51 4.73
C ALA A 64 9.75 -1.82 3.38
N ASP A 65 9.94 -0.50 3.39
CA ASP A 65 10.10 0.30 2.18
C ASP A 65 11.35 -0.08 1.38
N SER A 66 12.44 -0.43 2.07
CA SER A 66 13.71 -0.79 1.41
C SER A 66 13.67 -2.17 0.78
N ASN A 67 14.14 -2.27 -0.46
CA ASN A 67 14.35 -3.53 -1.17
C ASN A 67 15.70 -4.21 -0.83
N GLN A 68 16.57 -3.54 -0.08
CA GLN A 68 17.92 -4.03 0.29
C GLN A 68 18.02 -4.48 1.75
N VAL A 69 17.08 -4.05 2.60
CA VAL A 69 17.08 -4.38 4.03
C VAL A 69 16.21 -5.62 4.27
N PHE A 70 16.74 -6.57 5.01
CA PHE A 70 16.07 -7.78 5.47
C PHE A 70 16.17 -7.87 6.99
N TYR A 71 15.14 -8.39 7.63
CA TYR A 71 15.13 -8.59 9.08
C TYR A 71 15.70 -9.98 9.39
N ASP A 72 16.99 -10.06 9.72
CA ASP A 72 17.72 -11.31 9.92
C ASP A 72 17.08 -12.28 10.89
N GLU A 73 16.53 -11.78 12.00
CA GLU A 73 15.84 -12.59 13.01
C GLU A 73 14.64 -13.32 12.39
N PHE A 74 13.81 -12.60 11.64
CA PHE A 74 12.64 -13.17 10.95
C PHE A 74 13.04 -14.02 9.75
N LEU A 75 14.09 -13.60 9.03
CA LEU A 75 14.61 -14.37 7.91
C LEU A 75 15.13 -15.73 8.35
N ARG A 76 15.81 -15.84 9.52
CA ARG A 76 16.23 -17.12 10.08
C ARG A 76 15.05 -17.93 10.62
N TRP A 77 14.08 -17.29 11.26
CA TRP A 77 12.95 -17.94 11.89
C TRP A 77 11.96 -18.54 10.88
N ALA A 78 11.68 -17.85 9.76
CA ALA A 78 10.65 -18.23 8.79
C ALA A 78 11.10 -19.38 7.88
N ASP A 79 10.18 -20.26 7.52
CA ASP A 79 10.32 -21.22 6.43
C ASP A 79 10.08 -20.55 5.07
N VAL A 80 9.17 -19.56 5.02
CA VAL A 80 8.91 -18.71 3.87
C VAL A 80 9.00 -17.25 4.31
N TYR A 81 9.82 -16.46 3.59
CA TYR A 81 9.97 -15.04 3.79
C TYR A 81 9.45 -14.30 2.55
N ALA A 82 8.28 -13.70 2.66
CA ALA A 82 7.65 -12.98 1.56
C ALA A 82 8.02 -11.50 1.63
N LYS A 83 8.56 -10.94 0.55
CA LYS A 83 8.98 -9.55 0.51
C LYS A 83 8.12 -8.74 -0.45
N VAL A 84 7.51 -7.65 0.05
CA VAL A 84 6.67 -6.74 -0.74
C VAL A 84 7.51 -5.95 -1.73
N ASN A 85 8.59 -5.33 -1.24
CA ASN A 85 9.52 -4.61 -2.11
C ASN A 85 10.63 -5.55 -2.57
N TYR A 86 10.23 -6.61 -3.28
CA TYR A 86 11.15 -7.61 -3.83
C TYR A 86 11.90 -7.04 -5.03
N ASN A 87 13.22 -7.25 -5.03
CA ASN A 87 14.07 -6.95 -6.17
C ASN A 87 15.12 -8.06 -6.28
N SER A 88 15.08 -8.81 -7.37
CA SER A 88 15.95 -9.98 -7.57
C SER A 88 17.44 -9.67 -7.43
N LYS A 89 17.85 -8.42 -7.74
CA LYS A 89 19.23 -7.95 -7.63
C LYS A 89 19.80 -7.98 -6.20
N TYR A 90 18.91 -7.84 -5.18
CA TYR A 90 19.33 -7.68 -3.79
C TYR A 90 18.99 -8.87 -2.90
N ILE A 91 18.52 -9.97 -3.46
CA ILE A 91 18.16 -11.16 -2.68
C ILE A 91 19.41 -11.84 -2.13
N PRO A 92 19.53 -12.02 -0.79
CA PRO A 92 20.66 -12.72 -0.19
C PRO A 92 20.73 -14.17 -0.67
N THR A 93 21.84 -14.56 -1.30
CA THR A 93 22.01 -15.89 -1.90
C THR A 93 21.76 -17.04 -0.92
N ALA A 94 22.21 -16.89 0.34
CA ALA A 94 22.02 -17.90 1.39
C ALA A 94 20.55 -18.20 1.72
N TYR A 95 19.63 -17.32 1.37
CA TYR A 95 18.20 -17.42 1.69
C TYR A 95 17.28 -17.36 0.45
N ALA A 96 17.86 -17.33 -0.75
CA ALA A 96 17.13 -17.12 -2.00
C ALA A 96 15.98 -18.12 -2.21
N GLN A 97 16.14 -19.37 -1.76
CA GLN A 97 15.14 -20.43 -1.93
C GLN A 97 13.87 -20.23 -1.10
N LYS A 98 13.92 -19.42 -0.04
CA LYS A 98 12.75 -19.17 0.83
C LYS A 98 12.22 -17.75 0.73
N ILE A 99 12.88 -16.87 -0.05
CA ILE A 99 12.39 -15.50 -0.26
C ILE A 99 11.51 -15.48 -1.50
N VAL A 100 10.25 -15.07 -1.32
CA VAL A 100 9.27 -15.00 -2.39
C VAL A 100 8.74 -13.57 -2.55
N ARG A 101 8.22 -13.26 -3.74
CA ARG A 101 7.54 -11.98 -4.00
C ARG A 101 6.22 -11.94 -3.26
N CYS A 102 5.84 -10.76 -2.77
CA CYS A 102 4.56 -10.53 -2.12
C CYS A 102 3.87 -9.30 -2.72
N GLY A 103 2.55 -9.33 -2.80
CA GLY A 103 1.76 -8.17 -3.20
C GLY A 103 1.82 -7.04 -2.18
N CYS A 104 1.68 -5.80 -2.65
CA CYS A 104 1.64 -4.62 -1.79
C CYS A 104 0.37 -4.59 -0.93
N ASN A 105 0.45 -3.89 0.20
CA ASN A 105 -0.60 -3.82 1.20
C ASN A 105 -1.02 -2.39 1.50
N TYR A 106 -2.15 -2.25 2.18
CA TYR A 106 -2.64 -1.00 2.77
C TYR A 106 -3.40 -1.29 4.07
N GLY A 107 -3.65 -0.24 4.87
CA GLY A 107 -4.37 -0.39 6.13
C GLY A 107 -5.87 -0.65 5.92
N MET A 108 -6.41 -1.67 6.56
CA MET A 108 -7.82 -2.08 6.49
C MET A 108 -8.50 -2.10 7.85
N ALA A 109 -9.81 -1.88 7.87
CA ALA A 109 -10.62 -2.10 9.07
C ALA A 109 -10.87 -3.61 9.27
N ILE A 110 -10.40 -4.14 10.40
CA ILE A 110 -10.63 -5.54 10.80
C ILE A 110 -11.79 -5.64 11.79
N TYR A 111 -11.88 -4.70 12.71
CA TYR A 111 -12.93 -4.69 13.73
C TYR A 111 -14.01 -3.66 13.39
N PRO A 112 -15.31 -3.99 13.60
CA PRO A 112 -16.43 -3.14 13.22
C PRO A 112 -16.56 -1.88 14.09
N ASN A 113 -15.96 -1.88 15.27
CA ASN A 113 -16.01 -0.74 16.18
C ASN A 113 -14.76 -0.66 17.08
N ARG A 114 -14.58 0.52 17.67
CA ARG A 114 -13.42 0.83 18.50
C ARG A 114 -13.33 0.00 19.79
N TRP A 115 -14.47 -0.37 20.38
CA TRP A 115 -14.47 -1.08 21.64
C TRP A 115 -13.91 -2.49 21.50
N LEU A 116 -14.34 -3.20 20.45
CA LEU A 116 -13.80 -4.52 20.14
C LEU A 116 -12.30 -4.44 19.82
N ALA A 117 -11.87 -3.43 19.07
CA ALA A 117 -10.46 -3.20 18.76
C ALA A 117 -9.63 -2.96 20.01
N ILE A 118 -10.15 -2.16 20.99
CA ILE A 118 -9.49 -1.91 22.28
C ILE A 118 -9.35 -3.21 23.09
N MET A 119 -10.44 -3.98 23.23
CA MET A 119 -10.41 -5.25 23.97
C MET A 119 -9.38 -6.23 23.39
N VAL A 120 -9.36 -6.36 22.07
CA VAL A 120 -8.38 -7.24 21.41
C VAL A 120 -6.96 -6.69 21.54
N ALA A 121 -6.77 -5.38 21.43
CA ALA A 121 -5.46 -4.75 21.64
C ALA A 121 -4.92 -5.00 23.06
N ILE A 122 -5.75 -4.87 24.08
CA ILE A 122 -5.36 -5.15 25.47
C ILE A 122 -4.97 -6.64 25.62
N LYS A 123 -5.82 -7.57 25.12
CA LYS A 123 -5.51 -9.00 25.14
C LYS A 123 -4.18 -9.29 24.46
N ASN A 124 -3.97 -8.77 23.27
CA ASN A 124 -2.78 -9.04 22.47
C ASN A 124 -1.54 -8.36 23.09
N TRP A 125 -1.68 -7.20 23.72
CA TRP A 125 -0.60 -6.55 24.45
C TRP A 125 -0.10 -7.43 25.60
N VAL A 126 -0.99 -8.02 26.38
CA VAL A 126 -0.61 -8.94 27.46
C VAL A 126 0.21 -10.11 26.93
N LEU A 127 -0.09 -10.60 25.72
CA LEU A 127 0.64 -11.69 25.08
C LEU A 127 2.03 -11.29 24.56
N CYS A 128 2.24 -10.01 24.19
CA CYS A 128 3.46 -9.63 23.45
C CYS A 128 4.30 -8.51 24.09
N HIS A 129 3.85 -7.84 25.17
CA HIS A 129 4.50 -6.64 25.70
C HIS A 129 5.98 -6.81 26.04
N ARG A 130 6.43 -8.04 26.40
CA ARG A 130 7.85 -8.32 26.68
C ARG A 130 8.73 -8.42 25.43
N ARG A 131 8.13 -8.51 24.25
CA ARG A 131 8.82 -8.66 22.95
C ARG A 131 8.76 -7.39 22.09
N VAL A 132 8.13 -6.33 22.59
CA VAL A 132 7.99 -5.06 21.87
C VAL A 132 8.75 -3.94 22.56
N GLN A 133 9.44 -3.12 21.80
CA GLN A 133 10.26 -1.99 22.29
C GLN A 133 9.53 -0.66 22.04
N PHE A 134 8.25 -0.61 22.36
CA PHE A 134 7.41 0.60 22.27
C PHE A 134 6.27 0.54 23.27
N SER A 135 5.61 1.68 23.53
CA SER A 135 4.59 1.82 24.57
C SER A 135 3.24 1.22 24.17
N PHE A 136 2.41 0.88 25.17
CA PHE A 136 1.01 0.46 24.96
C PHE A 136 0.21 1.51 24.19
N ARG A 137 0.44 2.82 24.43
CA ARG A 137 -0.22 3.91 23.70
C ARG A 137 0.07 3.82 22.19
N GLN A 138 1.32 3.59 21.81
CA GLN A 138 1.72 3.41 20.39
C GLN A 138 1.12 2.14 19.80
N TYR A 139 1.08 1.05 20.58
CA TYR A 139 0.44 -0.19 20.16
C TYR A 139 -1.06 -0.02 19.90
N LEU A 140 -1.79 0.54 20.87
CA LEU A 140 -3.22 0.78 20.78
C LEU A 140 -3.58 1.73 19.62
N SER A 141 -2.75 2.75 19.37
CA SER A 141 -2.98 3.70 18.29
C SER A 141 -3.09 3.02 16.92
N ARG A 142 -2.32 1.94 16.67
CA ARG A 142 -2.36 1.17 15.42
C ARG A 142 -3.70 0.46 15.22
N TYR A 143 -4.30 -0.05 16.28
CA TYR A 143 -5.65 -0.62 16.25
C TYR A 143 -6.71 0.45 15.99
N MET A 144 -6.57 1.61 16.65
CA MET A 144 -7.50 2.74 16.45
C MET A 144 -7.41 3.33 15.04
N MET A 145 -6.23 3.41 14.47
CA MET A 145 -6.04 3.83 13.09
C MET A 145 -6.65 2.84 12.10
N SER A 146 -6.55 1.52 12.35
CA SER A 146 -7.19 0.50 11.52
C SER A 146 -8.72 0.65 11.54
N VAL A 147 -9.36 0.88 12.69
CA VAL A 147 -10.83 1.07 12.77
C VAL A 147 -11.30 2.26 11.93
N LYS A 148 -10.48 3.30 11.78
CA LYS A 148 -10.80 4.46 10.93
C LYS A 148 -10.72 4.17 9.43
N ARG A 149 -10.14 3.03 9.03
CA ARG A 149 -10.06 2.60 7.64
C ARG A 149 -11.34 1.87 7.26
N GLN A 150 -12.34 2.59 6.81
CA GLN A 150 -13.55 1.97 6.30
C GLN A 150 -13.26 1.19 5.01
N SER A 151 -14.05 0.14 4.76
CA SER A 151 -13.99 -0.60 3.50
C SER A 151 -14.24 0.36 2.34
N GLN A 152 -13.25 0.51 1.46
CA GLN A 152 -13.35 1.40 0.29
C GLN A 152 -14.39 0.94 -0.74
N SER A 153 -14.90 -0.30 -0.59
CA SER A 153 -15.87 -0.91 -1.51
C SER A 153 -17.28 -0.32 -1.45
N THR A 154 -17.59 0.58 -0.50
CA THR A 154 -18.95 1.08 -0.29
C THR A 154 -19.21 2.49 -0.80
N GLN A 155 -18.19 3.28 -1.15
CA GLN A 155 -18.40 4.62 -1.72
C GLN A 155 -18.54 4.56 -3.25
N LYS A 156 -19.77 4.41 -3.70
CA LYS A 156 -20.15 4.67 -5.11
C LYS A 156 -20.30 6.18 -5.32
N SER A 157 -19.20 6.89 -5.51
CA SER A 157 -19.28 8.23 -6.09
C SER A 157 -19.25 8.13 -7.61
N THR A 158 -19.97 9.04 -8.27
CA THR A 158 -19.96 9.11 -9.73
C THR A 158 -18.59 9.63 -10.19
N GLU A 159 -17.83 8.78 -10.88
CA GLU A 159 -16.57 9.18 -11.49
C GLU A 159 -16.82 10.24 -12.56
N ARG A 160 -15.96 11.26 -12.58
CA ARG A 160 -16.00 12.34 -13.57
C ARG A 160 -14.90 12.12 -14.59
N ASN A 161 -15.23 12.16 -15.85
CA ASN A 161 -14.30 11.86 -16.94
C ASN A 161 -13.17 12.87 -17.12
N ASP A 162 -13.34 14.07 -16.56
CA ASP A 162 -12.44 15.22 -16.69
C ASP A 162 -11.75 15.63 -15.39
N TYR A 163 -12.06 14.97 -14.28
CA TYR A 163 -11.55 15.37 -12.96
C TYR A 163 -10.38 14.53 -12.52
N ILE A 164 -9.31 15.19 -12.04
CA ILE A 164 -8.13 14.56 -11.46
C ILE A 164 -7.85 15.17 -10.09
N PHE A 165 -7.72 14.30 -9.09
CA PHE A 165 -7.34 14.69 -7.73
C PHE A 165 -6.01 14.06 -7.34
N PHE A 166 -5.07 14.87 -6.84
CA PHE A 166 -3.78 14.37 -6.38
C PHE A 166 -3.21 15.24 -5.26
N VAL A 167 -3.05 14.68 -4.06
CA VAL A 167 -2.37 15.31 -2.93
C VAL A 167 -1.26 14.41 -2.43
N SER A 168 -0.06 14.94 -2.23
CA SER A 168 1.09 14.19 -1.75
C SER A 168 2.04 15.06 -0.94
N THR A 169 3.09 14.44 -0.39
CA THR A 169 4.22 15.12 0.28
C THR A 169 5.50 14.87 -0.49
N LEU A 170 6.52 15.70 -0.27
CA LEU A 170 7.87 15.40 -0.72
C LEU A 170 8.58 14.51 0.31
N TRP A 171 9.51 13.70 -0.15
CA TRP A 171 10.34 12.86 0.70
C TRP A 171 11.79 13.33 0.66
N LYS A 172 12.39 13.55 1.83
CA LYS A 172 13.80 13.95 1.94
C LYS A 172 14.70 12.91 1.27
N GLY A 173 15.59 13.37 0.36
CA GLY A 173 16.53 12.51 -0.35
C GLY A 173 15.89 11.56 -1.39
N GLN A 174 14.66 11.84 -1.84
CA GLN A 174 13.96 11.03 -2.86
C GLN A 174 13.67 11.86 -4.11
N ASP A 175 14.71 12.40 -4.73
CA ASP A 175 14.62 13.40 -5.81
C ASP A 175 13.83 12.89 -7.01
N LYS A 176 14.02 11.62 -7.41
CA LYS A 176 13.28 11.01 -8.51
C LYS A 176 11.77 10.97 -8.26
N CYS A 177 11.36 10.50 -7.07
CA CYS A 177 9.97 10.46 -6.65
C CYS A 177 9.37 11.87 -6.56
N ASN A 178 10.11 12.81 -5.96
CA ASN A 178 9.69 14.20 -5.80
C ASN A 178 9.51 14.90 -7.15
N LYS A 179 10.47 14.73 -8.07
CA LYS A 179 10.42 15.26 -9.44
C LYS A 179 9.17 14.74 -10.18
N ALA A 180 8.89 13.43 -10.11
CA ALA A 180 7.72 12.85 -10.75
C ALA A 180 6.41 13.47 -10.22
N ARG A 181 6.29 13.71 -8.91
CA ARG A 181 5.11 14.35 -8.29
C ARG A 181 4.94 15.80 -8.71
N ILE A 182 6.03 16.56 -8.70
CA ILE A 182 6.04 17.97 -9.14
C ILE A 182 5.61 18.05 -10.59
N ASN A 183 6.22 17.25 -11.46
CA ASN A 183 5.95 17.28 -12.89
C ASN A 183 4.54 16.80 -13.22
N PHE A 184 3.98 15.84 -12.46
CA PHE A 184 2.58 15.44 -12.60
C PHE A 184 1.63 16.60 -12.30
N ILE A 185 1.86 17.36 -11.22
CA ILE A 185 1.02 18.51 -10.86
C ILE A 185 1.11 19.59 -11.93
N ARG A 186 2.33 19.92 -12.40
CA ARG A 186 2.54 20.89 -13.48
C ARG A 186 1.87 20.47 -14.78
N ALA A 187 1.94 19.18 -15.12
CA ALA A 187 1.23 18.64 -16.28
C ALA A 187 -0.29 18.82 -16.16
N CYS A 188 -0.85 18.55 -14.98
CA CYS A 188 -2.27 18.76 -14.71
C CYS A 188 -2.68 20.24 -14.79
N HIS A 189 -1.85 21.17 -14.26
CA HIS A 189 -2.12 22.62 -14.38
C HIS A 189 -2.13 23.08 -15.84
N ASN A 190 -1.20 22.61 -16.66
CA ASN A 190 -1.17 22.92 -18.08
C ASN A 190 -2.43 22.40 -18.79
N LEU A 191 -2.85 21.16 -18.54
CA LEU A 191 -4.06 20.58 -19.13
C LEU A 191 -5.34 21.27 -18.65
N GLN A 192 -5.37 21.74 -17.42
CA GLN A 192 -6.46 22.57 -16.90
C GLN A 192 -6.51 23.93 -17.59
N SER A 193 -5.37 24.58 -17.82
CA SER A 193 -5.32 25.86 -18.53
C SER A 193 -5.77 25.77 -20.00
N GLU A 194 -5.66 24.57 -20.59
CA GLU A 194 -6.18 24.24 -21.92
C GLU A 194 -7.68 23.87 -21.90
N GLY A 195 -8.31 23.80 -20.71
CA GLY A 195 -9.72 23.43 -20.56
C GLY A 195 -10.00 21.93 -20.76
N LEU A 196 -8.96 21.07 -20.76
CA LEU A 196 -9.13 19.63 -21.00
C LEU A 196 -9.56 18.86 -19.74
N ILE A 197 -9.10 19.30 -18.55
CA ILE A 197 -9.41 18.67 -17.27
C ILE A 197 -9.76 19.69 -16.20
N THR A 198 -10.36 19.25 -15.14
CA THR A 198 -10.44 19.93 -13.83
C THR A 198 -9.46 19.26 -12.89
N PHE A 199 -8.47 20.01 -12.41
CA PHE A 199 -7.46 19.51 -11.48
C PHE A 199 -7.62 20.09 -10.09
N GLU A 200 -7.55 19.26 -9.09
CA GLU A 200 -7.51 19.67 -7.70
C GLU A 200 -6.40 18.91 -6.98
N GLY A 201 -5.44 19.60 -6.40
CA GLY A 201 -4.36 18.96 -5.68
C GLY A 201 -3.07 19.76 -5.62
N GLY A 202 -2.04 19.10 -5.13
CA GLY A 202 -0.71 19.68 -4.97
C GLY A 202 0.12 18.98 -3.90
N LEU A 203 1.22 19.61 -3.51
CA LEU A 203 2.13 19.13 -2.48
C LEU A 203 1.83 19.81 -1.14
N ILE A 204 1.64 19.00 -0.10
CA ILE A 204 1.53 19.51 1.27
C ILE A 204 2.91 20.02 1.68
N PRO A 205 3.02 21.31 2.11
CA PRO A 205 4.28 21.86 2.57
C PRO A 205 4.86 21.06 3.75
N ASP A 206 6.14 20.78 3.69
CA ASP A 206 6.88 20.17 4.78
C ASP A 206 8.01 21.14 5.20
N MET A 207 7.95 21.60 6.46
CA MET A 207 8.95 22.54 7.01
C MET A 207 10.37 21.97 7.07
N GLN A 208 10.55 20.67 6.90
CA GLN A 208 11.85 19.99 6.86
C GLN A 208 12.43 19.89 5.44
N GLN A 209 11.68 20.35 4.43
CA GLN A 209 12.06 20.29 3.02
C GLN A 209 12.27 21.71 2.46
N ASN A 210 13.21 21.85 1.52
CA ASN A 210 13.30 23.08 0.75
C ASN A 210 12.12 23.12 -0.25
N MET A 211 11.26 24.13 -0.11
CA MET A 211 10.08 24.34 -0.95
C MET A 211 10.28 25.51 -1.93
N GLU A 212 11.49 26.06 -2.03
CA GLU A 212 11.82 27.18 -2.93
C GLU A 212 11.56 26.81 -4.39
N GLY A 213 10.87 27.68 -5.12
CA GLY A 213 10.49 27.44 -6.53
C GLY A 213 9.39 26.41 -6.74
N LEU A 214 8.63 26.05 -5.69
CA LEU A 214 7.51 25.11 -5.73
C LEU A 214 6.15 25.74 -5.46
N ASP A 215 6.06 27.08 -5.43
CA ASP A 215 4.81 27.82 -5.11
C ASP A 215 3.65 27.41 -6.03
N ASP A 216 3.96 27.09 -7.29
CA ASP A 216 3.02 26.66 -8.32
C ASP A 216 2.39 25.28 -8.07
N VAL A 217 2.97 24.48 -7.17
CA VAL A 217 2.52 23.11 -6.89
C VAL A 217 2.10 22.88 -5.44
N LEU A 218 2.08 23.93 -4.61
CA LEU A 218 1.72 23.79 -3.18
C LEU A 218 0.23 23.60 -2.97
N TRP A 219 -0.10 22.80 -1.95
CA TRP A 219 -1.44 22.55 -1.45
C TRP A 219 -1.53 22.91 0.03
N GLN A 220 -2.26 23.93 0.38
CA GLN A 220 -2.30 24.46 1.75
C GLN A 220 -3.44 23.89 2.61
N LYS A 221 -4.36 23.12 2.05
CA LYS A 221 -5.49 22.57 2.79
C LYS A 221 -5.17 21.22 3.39
N ARG A 222 -5.50 21.04 4.68
CA ARG A 222 -5.62 19.70 5.26
C ARG A 222 -6.94 19.08 4.80
N ILE A 223 -6.86 17.86 4.26
CA ILE A 223 -8.03 17.11 3.81
C ILE A 223 -8.28 15.97 4.79
N PRO A 224 -9.50 15.85 5.36
CA PRO A 224 -9.91 14.67 6.10
C PRO A 224 -9.84 13.41 5.22
N TYR A 225 -9.64 12.24 5.82
CA TYR A 225 -9.49 10.99 5.08
C TYR A 225 -10.73 10.66 4.23
N ASP A 226 -11.92 10.91 4.76
CA ASP A 226 -13.18 10.65 4.05
C ASP A 226 -13.32 11.53 2.81
N GLU A 227 -13.02 12.83 2.93
CA GLU A 227 -12.98 13.76 1.80
C GLU A 227 -11.90 13.37 0.77
N TYR A 228 -10.72 12.95 1.23
CA TYR A 228 -9.65 12.46 0.37
C TYR A 228 -10.10 11.25 -0.46
N THR A 229 -10.73 10.27 0.17
CA THR A 229 -11.21 9.06 -0.52
C THR A 229 -12.36 9.35 -1.47
N GLU A 230 -13.25 10.28 -1.13
CA GLU A 230 -14.33 10.74 -2.00
C GLU A 230 -13.78 11.39 -3.26
N LYS A 231 -12.84 12.36 -3.13
CA LYS A 231 -12.21 13.02 -4.28
C LYS A 231 -11.44 12.04 -5.16
N LEU A 232 -10.74 11.07 -4.57
CA LEU A 232 -10.09 9.99 -5.33
C LEU A 232 -11.11 9.16 -6.11
N SER A 233 -12.24 8.83 -5.50
CA SER A 233 -13.27 8.02 -6.16
C SER A 233 -13.89 8.75 -7.37
N GLN A 234 -13.97 10.08 -7.33
CA GLN A 234 -14.44 10.93 -8.43
C GLN A 234 -13.41 11.11 -9.55
N SER A 235 -12.11 10.91 -9.27
CA SER A 235 -11.05 11.10 -10.27
C SER A 235 -11.15 10.09 -11.41
N CYS A 236 -10.96 10.54 -12.66
CA CYS A 236 -10.90 9.68 -13.85
C CYS A 236 -9.66 8.79 -13.88
N CYS A 237 -8.57 9.26 -13.29
CA CYS A 237 -7.35 8.49 -13.07
C CYS A 237 -6.63 8.97 -11.81
N VAL A 238 -5.70 8.16 -11.33
CA VAL A 238 -4.85 8.46 -10.18
C VAL A 238 -3.39 8.33 -10.55
N PHE A 239 -2.51 9.08 -9.87
CA PHE A 239 -1.08 9.03 -10.16
C PHE A 239 -0.31 8.25 -9.11
N ASN A 240 0.54 7.34 -9.57
CA ASN A 240 1.48 6.57 -8.77
C ASN A 240 2.92 6.77 -9.23
N THR A 241 3.85 6.73 -8.32
CA THR A 241 5.30 6.66 -8.59
C THR A 241 5.94 5.87 -7.45
N PRO A 242 7.05 5.13 -7.70
CA PRO A 242 7.82 4.53 -6.62
C PRO A 242 8.07 5.56 -5.52
N ALA A 243 7.80 5.16 -4.27
CA ALA A 243 7.82 6.06 -3.13
C ALA A 243 9.19 6.05 -2.42
N TYR A 244 9.22 6.13 -1.08
CA TYR A 244 10.44 6.14 -0.30
C TYR A 244 11.26 4.86 -0.53
N PHE A 245 12.56 4.99 -0.85
CA PHE A 245 13.42 3.86 -1.27
C PHE A 245 12.89 3.04 -2.45
N ASP A 246 12.26 3.69 -3.40
CA ASP A 246 11.66 3.05 -4.58
C ASP A 246 10.55 2.01 -4.25
N CYS A 247 9.95 2.06 -3.06
CA CYS A 247 8.96 1.09 -2.64
C CYS A 247 7.64 1.17 -3.44
N HIS A 248 6.93 0.06 -3.47
CA HIS A 248 5.50 0.04 -3.78
C HIS A 248 4.75 0.68 -2.60
N GLY A 249 4.29 1.91 -2.77
CA GLY A 249 3.57 2.62 -1.71
C GLY A 249 2.16 2.06 -1.48
N TRP A 250 1.58 2.37 -0.31
CA TRP A 250 0.18 2.06 0.03
C TRP A 250 -0.81 2.52 -1.04
N LYS A 251 -0.55 3.68 -1.65
CA LYS A 251 -1.41 4.25 -2.68
C LYS A 251 -1.63 3.28 -3.84
N LEU A 252 -0.58 2.55 -4.28
CA LEU A 252 -0.72 1.58 -5.35
C LEU A 252 -1.75 0.50 -4.99
N ALA A 253 -1.66 -0.07 -3.79
CA ALA A 253 -2.59 -1.10 -3.32
C ALA A 253 -4.02 -0.55 -3.13
N GLU A 254 -4.15 0.66 -2.56
CA GLU A 254 -5.45 1.33 -2.42
C GLU A 254 -6.09 1.63 -3.78
N TYR A 255 -5.33 2.10 -4.76
CA TYR A 255 -5.82 2.41 -6.10
C TYR A 255 -6.30 1.18 -6.85
N MET A 256 -5.56 0.06 -6.73
CA MET A 256 -6.01 -1.25 -7.27
C MET A 256 -7.33 -1.69 -6.62
N ALA A 257 -7.42 -1.61 -5.30
CA ALA A 257 -8.63 -1.97 -4.55
C ALA A 257 -9.84 -1.10 -4.89
N MET A 258 -9.62 0.15 -5.30
CA MET A 258 -10.65 1.09 -5.76
C MET A 258 -11.01 0.88 -7.26
N GLY A 259 -10.32 0.01 -7.99
CA GLY A 259 -10.50 -0.17 -9.44
C GLY A 259 -10.18 1.10 -10.25
N LYS A 260 -9.24 1.94 -9.77
CA LYS A 260 -8.90 3.21 -10.43
C LYS A 260 -7.93 2.99 -11.58
N ILE A 261 -8.11 3.75 -12.67
CA ILE A 261 -7.10 3.85 -13.72
C ILE A 261 -5.84 4.45 -13.11
N ILE A 262 -4.74 3.69 -13.12
CA ILE A 262 -3.47 4.13 -12.53
C ILE A 262 -2.56 4.60 -13.64
N LEU A 263 -2.21 5.88 -13.63
CA LEU A 263 -1.09 6.44 -14.38
C LEU A 263 0.16 6.33 -13.49
N SER A 264 1.23 5.71 -13.96
CA SER A 264 2.41 5.47 -13.12
C SER A 264 3.72 5.67 -13.85
N THR A 265 4.74 6.14 -13.14
CA THR A 265 6.12 5.93 -13.60
C THR A 265 6.51 4.45 -13.41
N PRO A 266 7.51 3.93 -14.17
CA PRO A 266 7.92 2.53 -14.09
C PRO A 266 8.31 2.11 -12.67
N PHE A 267 7.93 0.89 -12.30
CA PHE A 267 8.31 0.28 -11.03
C PHE A 267 9.79 -0.11 -10.99
N VAL A 268 10.38 -0.03 -9.81
CA VAL A 268 11.75 -0.49 -9.56
C VAL A 268 11.75 -1.90 -8.96
N ASN A 269 10.74 -2.20 -8.15
CA ASN A 269 10.58 -3.51 -7.52
C ASN A 269 9.61 -4.40 -8.30
N GLU A 270 9.73 -5.70 -8.10
CA GLU A 270 8.96 -6.71 -8.81
C GLU A 270 7.70 -7.09 -8.04
N LEU A 271 6.55 -7.01 -8.68
CA LEU A 271 5.29 -7.58 -8.19
C LEU A 271 5.26 -9.10 -8.41
N PRO A 272 4.45 -9.87 -7.67
CA PRO A 272 4.26 -11.31 -7.90
C PRO A 272 3.88 -11.61 -9.37
N LYS A 273 2.97 -10.82 -9.91
CA LYS A 273 2.62 -10.79 -11.33
C LYS A 273 2.90 -9.39 -11.87
N GLY A 274 3.65 -9.27 -12.96
CA GLY A 274 3.91 -7.99 -13.62
C GLY A 274 2.63 -7.38 -14.18
N MET A 275 2.50 -6.05 -14.08
CA MET A 275 1.42 -5.33 -14.75
C MET A 275 1.76 -5.05 -16.20
N ILE A 276 0.75 -5.12 -17.06
CA ILE A 276 0.86 -4.89 -18.52
C ILE A 276 0.40 -3.47 -18.81
N ASP A 277 1.24 -2.71 -19.56
CA ASP A 277 0.91 -1.36 -19.99
C ASP A 277 -0.35 -1.35 -20.88
N LYS A 278 -1.20 -0.33 -20.69
CA LYS A 278 -2.48 -0.16 -21.42
C LYS A 278 -3.49 -1.31 -21.26
N GLU A 279 -3.26 -2.15 -20.25
CA GLU A 279 -4.18 -3.22 -19.87
C GLU A 279 -4.51 -3.14 -18.37
N HIS A 280 -3.50 -3.19 -17.50
CA HIS A 280 -3.68 -3.08 -16.07
C HIS A 280 -3.38 -1.66 -15.54
N ILE A 281 -2.51 -0.94 -16.23
CA ILE A 281 -1.93 0.34 -15.82
C ILE A 281 -1.53 1.12 -17.07
N LEU A 282 -1.41 2.45 -16.98
CA LEU A 282 -0.80 3.26 -18.02
C LEU A 282 0.55 3.78 -17.52
N PHE A 283 1.64 3.38 -18.18
CA PHE A 283 2.96 3.89 -17.83
C PHE A 283 3.30 5.17 -18.60
N CYS A 284 3.98 6.09 -17.91
CA CYS A 284 4.60 7.29 -18.48
C CYS A 284 5.98 7.50 -17.84
N ASP A 285 6.84 8.29 -18.48
CA ASP A 285 8.03 8.78 -17.80
C ASP A 285 7.70 9.96 -16.86
N ASP A 286 8.69 10.46 -16.13
CA ASP A 286 8.51 11.54 -15.16
C ASP A 286 8.51 12.94 -15.76
N SER A 287 8.50 13.11 -17.11
CA SER A 287 8.45 14.42 -17.77
C SER A 287 7.02 14.97 -17.84
N VAL A 288 6.90 16.29 -17.81
CA VAL A 288 5.61 16.99 -17.96
C VAL A 288 4.93 16.59 -19.28
N THR A 289 5.68 16.51 -20.36
CA THR A 289 5.15 16.18 -21.70
C THR A 289 4.63 14.75 -21.79
N SER A 290 5.33 13.78 -21.21
CA SER A 290 4.88 12.38 -21.18
C SER A 290 3.61 12.20 -20.33
N VAL A 291 3.57 12.85 -19.16
CA VAL A 291 2.37 12.85 -18.30
C VAL A 291 1.18 13.50 -19.01
N GLN A 292 1.37 14.65 -19.67
CA GLN A 292 0.30 15.28 -20.45
C GLN A 292 -0.22 14.39 -21.57
N ALA A 293 0.68 13.75 -22.33
CA ALA A 293 0.29 12.83 -23.41
C ALA A 293 -0.52 11.64 -22.88
N ALA A 294 -0.10 11.06 -21.74
CA ALA A 294 -0.81 9.97 -21.10
C ALA A 294 -2.20 10.39 -20.60
N ILE A 295 -2.32 11.54 -19.92
CA ILE A 295 -3.62 12.06 -19.47
C ILE A 295 -4.52 12.36 -20.67
N ARG A 296 -4.02 13.00 -21.74
CA ARG A 296 -4.79 13.24 -22.96
C ARG A 296 -5.33 11.96 -23.57
N SER A 297 -4.50 10.91 -23.63
CA SER A 297 -4.95 9.62 -24.15
C SER A 297 -6.09 9.03 -23.34
N LEU A 298 -6.04 9.14 -22.00
CA LEU A 298 -7.13 8.69 -21.13
C LEU A 298 -8.41 9.54 -21.29
N ILE A 299 -8.28 10.86 -21.47
CA ILE A 299 -9.47 11.73 -21.61
C ILE A 299 -10.15 11.52 -22.97
N LEU A 300 -9.38 11.38 -24.05
CA LEU A 300 -9.89 11.32 -25.41
C LEU A 300 -10.29 9.91 -25.87
N ASP A 301 -9.69 8.86 -25.29
CA ASP A 301 -9.96 7.47 -25.68
C ASP A 301 -10.74 6.72 -24.58
N GLY A 302 -12.07 6.70 -24.74
CA GLY A 302 -12.97 5.97 -23.84
C GLY A 302 -12.74 4.46 -23.85
N SER A 303 -12.32 3.88 -24.98
CA SER A 303 -12.06 2.45 -25.06
C SER A 303 -10.83 2.02 -24.29
N LEU A 304 -9.78 2.85 -24.31
CA LEU A 304 -8.58 2.66 -23.49
C LEU A 304 -8.91 2.73 -21.98
N ARG A 305 -9.75 3.69 -21.58
CA ARG A 305 -10.20 3.78 -20.18
C ARG A 305 -10.90 2.53 -19.70
N GLU A 306 -11.91 2.06 -20.45
CA GLU A 306 -12.67 0.86 -20.08
C GLU A 306 -11.76 -0.38 -20.05
N LYS A 307 -10.85 -0.54 -21.00
CA LYS A 307 -9.90 -1.64 -21.03
C LYS A 307 -9.02 -1.64 -19.75
N ILE A 308 -8.44 -0.50 -19.37
CA ILE A 308 -7.59 -0.43 -18.18
C ILE A 308 -8.41 -0.63 -16.91
N LYS A 309 -9.63 -0.10 -16.83
CA LYS A 309 -10.52 -0.32 -15.66
C LYS A 309 -10.87 -1.79 -15.47
N GLN A 310 -11.20 -2.47 -16.53
CA GLN A 310 -11.46 -3.91 -16.50
C GLN A 310 -10.20 -4.65 -16.07
N GLY A 311 -9.07 -4.42 -16.75
CA GLY A 311 -7.82 -5.11 -16.48
C GLY A 311 -7.28 -4.89 -15.06
N ILE A 312 -7.36 -3.66 -14.51
CA ILE A 312 -6.92 -3.43 -13.12
C ILE A 312 -7.85 -4.11 -12.10
N SER A 313 -9.15 -4.19 -12.38
CA SER A 313 -10.11 -4.87 -11.52
C SER A 313 -9.86 -6.39 -11.52
N GLU A 314 -9.63 -6.99 -12.68
CA GLU A 314 -9.25 -8.40 -12.84
C GLU A 314 -7.91 -8.67 -12.15
N TYR A 315 -6.89 -7.83 -12.40
CA TYR A 315 -5.59 -7.94 -11.74
C TYR A 315 -5.71 -7.90 -10.21
N TYR A 316 -6.53 -6.99 -9.67
CA TYR A 316 -6.74 -6.91 -8.22
C TYR A 316 -7.36 -8.20 -7.67
N MET A 317 -8.40 -8.70 -8.31
CA MET A 317 -9.08 -9.91 -7.85
C MET A 317 -8.21 -11.16 -7.96
N ASP A 318 -7.40 -11.27 -9.01
CA ASP A 318 -6.61 -12.47 -9.28
C ASP A 318 -5.25 -12.48 -8.58
N TYR A 319 -4.67 -11.30 -8.24
CA TYR A 319 -3.29 -11.22 -7.77
C TYR A 319 -3.06 -10.31 -6.57
N ALA A 320 -3.90 -9.32 -6.31
CA ALA A 320 -3.59 -8.23 -5.40
C ALA A 320 -4.60 -8.05 -4.25
N CYS A 321 -5.71 -8.76 -4.24
CA CYS A 321 -6.63 -8.73 -3.09
C CYS A 321 -6.04 -9.50 -1.88
N PRO A 322 -6.48 -9.20 -0.65
CA PRO A 322 -5.89 -9.78 0.56
C PRO A 322 -5.83 -11.32 0.55
N GLU A 323 -6.89 -11.96 0.05
CA GLU A 323 -7.00 -13.41 -0.03
C GLU A 323 -5.97 -14.01 -0.98
N GLU A 324 -5.86 -13.48 -2.20
CA GLU A 324 -4.94 -13.97 -3.23
C GLU A 324 -3.47 -13.72 -2.86
N VAL A 325 -3.17 -12.58 -2.23
CA VAL A 325 -1.81 -12.32 -1.71
C VAL A 325 -1.42 -13.37 -0.65
N ILE A 326 -2.32 -13.74 0.25
CA ILE A 326 -2.03 -14.82 1.22
C ILE A 326 -1.88 -16.18 0.53
N LYS A 327 -2.74 -16.51 -0.46
CA LYS A 327 -2.61 -17.77 -1.24
C LYS A 327 -1.24 -17.89 -1.88
N GLN A 328 -0.75 -16.81 -2.53
CA GLN A 328 0.58 -16.77 -3.16
C GLN A 328 1.74 -16.97 -2.16
N VAL A 329 1.56 -16.57 -0.91
CA VAL A 329 2.58 -16.72 0.14
C VAL A 329 2.60 -18.13 0.74
N ILE A 330 1.46 -18.81 0.81
CA ILE A 330 1.35 -20.12 1.48
C ILE A 330 1.48 -21.32 0.54
N LEU A 331 1.34 -21.11 -0.77
CA LEU A 331 1.56 -22.13 -1.80
C LEU A 331 3.05 -22.38 -2.01
#